data_a340a0ae81eb9c95a9771ca2b9ac2ec5
#
_entry.id   a340a0ae81eb9c95a9771ca2b9ac2ec5
#
_cell.length_a   1.000
_cell.length_b   1.000
_cell.length_c   1.000
_cell.angle_alpha   90.00
_cell.angle_beta   90.00
_cell.angle_gamma   90.00
#
_symmetry.space_group_name_H-M   'P 1'
#
loop_
_entity.id
_entity.type
_entity.pdbx_description
1 polymer ?
#
loop_
_entity_poly.entity_id
_entity_poly.type
_entity_poly.pdbx_seq_one_letter_code
_entity_poly.pdbx_strand_id
1 'polypeptide(L)'
;MKIRIMENADLSAVINMMRGFYASDAVLTNGSEEIFRADAVECVSDSPYLEGYVFENESGVQGYAMCAKSFSTEFGKRCIWIEDLFVKEEYRGQGIGSDFLAFISGKYSDCVLRLEAEAENERAIHVYKKAGFEVLPYTELIKL
;
A
#
# COMPACT_ATOMS: atom_id res chain seq x y z
N MET A 1 -15.10 8.60 -5.38
CA MET A 1 -14.01 8.20 -4.48
C MET A 1 -12.87 9.20 -4.62
N LYS A 2 -12.29 9.61 -3.51
CA LYS A 2 -11.20 10.56 -3.46
C LYS A 2 -9.97 9.90 -2.82
N ILE A 3 -8.81 10.07 -3.44
CA ILE A 3 -7.51 9.63 -2.89
C ILE A 3 -6.80 10.88 -2.38
N ARG A 4 -6.44 10.89 -1.11
CA ARG A 4 -5.73 12.02 -0.49
C ARG A 4 -4.65 11.55 0.47
N ILE A 5 -3.74 12.44 0.80
CA ILE A 5 -2.70 12.20 1.81
C ILE A 5 -3.35 11.93 3.16
N MET A 6 -2.78 10.97 3.88
CA MET A 6 -3.17 10.63 5.25
C MET A 6 -2.82 11.76 6.22
N GLU A 7 -3.72 12.04 7.14
CA GLU A 7 -3.57 13.09 8.15
C GLU A 7 -3.68 12.50 9.55
N ASN A 8 -3.29 13.28 10.57
CA ASN A 8 -3.39 12.87 11.97
C ASN A 8 -4.80 12.40 12.36
N ALA A 9 -5.82 13.04 11.83
CA ALA A 9 -7.21 12.66 12.10
C ALA A 9 -7.57 11.27 11.58
N ASP A 10 -6.76 10.70 10.68
CA ASP A 10 -7.00 9.38 10.08
C ASP A 10 -6.41 8.23 10.90
N LEU A 11 -5.56 8.51 11.88
CA LEU A 11 -4.79 7.48 12.59
C LEU A 11 -5.67 6.35 13.13
N SER A 12 -6.76 6.66 13.81
CA SER A 12 -7.66 5.64 14.37
C SER A 12 -8.28 4.76 13.29
N ALA A 13 -8.77 5.36 12.22
CA ALA A 13 -9.38 4.62 11.11
C ALA A 13 -8.36 3.74 10.39
N VAL A 14 -7.15 4.26 10.14
CA VAL A 14 -6.07 3.53 9.49
C VAL A 14 -5.61 2.35 10.34
N ILE A 15 -5.37 2.55 11.63
CA ILE A 15 -4.95 1.48 12.54
C ILE A 15 -6.02 0.38 12.60
N ASN A 16 -7.30 0.77 12.62
CA ASN A 16 -8.40 -0.21 12.59
C ASN A 16 -8.38 -1.04 11.29
N MET A 17 -8.13 -0.41 10.15
CA MET A 17 -8.00 -1.11 8.86
C MET A 17 -6.76 -2.01 8.84
N MET A 18 -5.65 -1.59 9.43
CA MET A 18 -4.43 -2.39 9.52
C MET A 18 -4.64 -3.68 10.30
N ARG A 19 -5.46 -3.66 11.34
CA ARG A 19 -5.83 -4.89 12.06
C ARG A 19 -6.46 -5.93 11.13
N GLY A 20 -7.35 -5.49 10.25
CA GLY A 20 -7.98 -6.36 9.25
C GLY A 20 -6.99 -6.84 8.19
N PHE A 21 -6.14 -5.95 7.70
CA PHE A 21 -5.14 -6.28 6.69
C PHE A 21 -4.15 -7.33 7.20
N TYR A 22 -3.57 -7.11 8.38
CA TYR A 22 -2.53 -7.98 8.94
C TYR A 22 -3.09 -9.26 9.57
N ALA A 23 -4.41 -9.38 9.73
CA ALA A 23 -5.08 -10.61 10.09
C ALA A 23 -5.50 -11.44 8.86
N SER A 24 -5.32 -10.91 7.65
CA SER A 24 -5.71 -11.56 6.40
C SER A 24 -4.57 -12.40 5.82
N ASP A 25 -4.87 -13.16 4.76
CA ASP A 25 -3.88 -13.94 4.03
C ASP A 25 -2.96 -13.10 3.14
N ALA A 26 -3.17 -11.77 3.08
CA ALA A 26 -2.37 -10.87 2.26
C ALA A 26 -0.96 -10.67 2.80
N VAL A 27 -0.73 -10.92 4.09
CA VAL A 27 0.56 -10.73 4.75
C VAL A 27 0.94 -11.97 5.57
N LEU A 28 2.26 -12.19 5.75
CA LEU A 28 2.79 -13.36 6.45
C LEU A 28 2.74 -13.24 7.97
N THR A 29 2.75 -12.03 8.52
CA THR A 29 2.76 -11.78 9.97
C THR A 29 1.47 -11.07 10.39
N ASN A 30 1.08 -11.27 11.66
CA ASN A 30 -0.11 -10.61 12.19
C ASN A 30 0.14 -9.16 12.65
N GLY A 31 1.41 -8.71 12.62
CA GLY A 31 1.75 -7.39 13.14
C GLY A 31 1.49 -7.24 14.64
N SER A 32 1.36 -6.00 15.09
CA SER A 32 0.97 -5.66 16.46
C SER A 32 0.42 -4.24 16.50
N GLU A 33 -0.31 -3.89 17.56
CA GLU A 33 -0.83 -2.52 17.74
C GLU A 33 0.30 -1.49 17.77
N GLU A 34 1.44 -1.83 18.36
CA GLU A 34 2.62 -0.97 18.40
C GLU A 34 3.15 -0.71 16.99
N ILE A 35 3.27 -1.75 16.16
CA ILE A 35 3.71 -1.64 14.77
C ILE A 35 2.73 -0.80 13.96
N PHE A 36 1.43 -1.07 14.04
CA PHE A 36 0.41 -0.33 13.30
C PHE A 36 0.45 1.16 13.61
N ARG A 37 0.60 1.49 14.89
CA ARG A 37 0.69 2.87 15.32
C ARG A 37 1.98 3.53 14.81
N ALA A 38 3.11 2.84 14.88
CA ALA A 38 4.39 3.33 14.38
C ALA A 38 4.31 3.65 12.89
N ASP A 39 3.73 2.75 12.09
CA ASP A 39 3.59 2.91 10.65
C ASP A 39 2.68 4.11 10.32
N ALA A 40 1.53 4.20 10.96
CA ALA A 40 0.57 5.28 10.70
C ALA A 40 1.14 6.63 11.12
N VAL A 41 1.83 6.72 12.25
CA VAL A 41 2.48 7.93 12.72
C VAL A 41 3.60 8.34 11.75
N GLU A 42 4.39 7.39 11.27
CA GLU A 42 5.44 7.67 10.28
C GLU A 42 4.83 8.28 9.00
N CYS A 43 3.68 7.74 8.53
CA CYS A 43 2.99 8.24 7.34
C CYS A 43 2.55 9.70 7.45
N VAL A 44 2.13 10.15 8.63
CA VAL A 44 1.62 11.51 8.85
C VAL A 44 2.69 12.48 9.33
N SER A 45 3.89 11.98 9.58
CA SER A 45 5.05 12.78 9.94
C SER A 45 5.75 13.34 8.69
N ASP A 46 6.81 14.12 8.91
CA ASP A 46 7.65 14.66 7.83
C ASP A 46 8.73 13.66 7.40
N SER A 47 8.36 12.37 7.34
CA SER A 47 9.27 11.29 7.03
C SER A 47 9.71 11.29 5.56
N PRO A 48 11.02 11.13 5.28
CA PRO A 48 11.47 10.90 3.91
C PRO A 48 11.27 9.45 3.45
N TYR A 49 10.85 8.55 4.34
CA TYR A 49 10.81 7.12 4.07
C TYR A 49 9.42 6.59 3.71
N LEU A 50 8.37 7.18 4.28
CA LEU A 50 7.03 6.62 4.16
C LEU A 50 6.01 7.72 3.91
N GLU A 51 5.07 7.45 3.02
CA GLU A 51 3.93 8.31 2.80
C GLU A 51 2.66 7.49 2.74
N GLY A 52 1.59 8.01 3.32
CA GLY A 52 0.31 7.32 3.41
C GLY A 52 -0.80 8.03 2.67
N TYR A 53 -1.75 7.24 2.21
CA TYR A 53 -2.95 7.69 1.51
C TYR A 53 -4.19 7.07 2.11
N VAL A 54 -5.29 7.78 2.08
CA VAL A 54 -6.62 7.23 2.39
C VAL A 54 -7.54 7.41 1.19
N PHE A 55 -8.44 6.46 1.04
CA PHE A 55 -9.47 6.46 0.01
C PHE A 55 -10.79 6.73 0.70
N GLU A 56 -11.50 7.77 0.28
CA GLU A 56 -12.74 8.14 0.93
C GLU A 56 -13.86 8.45 -0.07
N ASN A 57 -15.08 8.27 0.38
CA ASN A 57 -16.28 8.72 -0.30
C ASN A 57 -17.17 9.46 0.72
N GLU A 58 -18.41 9.74 0.35
CA GLU A 58 -19.37 10.42 1.23
C GLU A 58 -19.66 9.67 2.53
N SER A 59 -19.49 8.33 2.53
CA SER A 59 -19.70 7.47 3.71
C SER A 59 -18.48 7.37 4.62
N GLY A 60 -17.33 7.92 4.23
CA GLY A 60 -16.11 7.91 5.01
C GLY A 60 -14.95 7.19 4.32
N VAL A 61 -14.00 6.72 5.12
CA VAL A 61 -12.78 6.06 4.62
C VAL A 61 -13.08 4.64 4.17
N GLN A 62 -12.70 4.33 2.93
CA GLN A 62 -12.93 3.05 2.28
C GLN A 62 -11.69 2.14 2.30
N GLY A 63 -10.50 2.71 2.45
CA GLY A 63 -9.24 1.98 2.40
C GLY A 63 -8.06 2.90 2.60
N TYR A 64 -6.86 2.31 2.56
CA TYR A 64 -5.61 3.06 2.70
C TYR A 64 -4.49 2.41 1.90
N ALA A 65 -3.42 3.18 1.70
CA ALA A 65 -2.16 2.67 1.17
C ALA A 65 -0.98 3.32 1.87
N MET A 66 0.12 2.58 1.97
CA MET A 66 1.39 3.07 2.49
C MET A 66 2.47 2.78 1.46
N CYS A 67 3.30 3.78 1.17
CA CYS A 67 4.32 3.70 0.14
C CYS A 67 5.68 4.10 0.71
N ALA A 68 6.65 3.20 0.61
CA ALA A 68 8.03 3.46 1.02
C ALA A 68 8.82 4.05 -0.17
N LYS A 69 9.71 4.97 0.14
CA LYS A 69 10.53 5.68 -0.86
C LYS A 69 11.97 5.21 -0.80
N SER A 70 12.54 4.88 -1.93
CA SER A 70 13.92 4.43 -2.04
C SER A 70 14.51 4.80 -3.41
N PHE A 71 15.72 4.33 -3.68
CA PHE A 71 16.38 4.47 -4.97
C PHE A 71 16.77 3.08 -5.48
N SER A 72 16.38 2.75 -6.71
CA SER A 72 16.73 1.48 -7.35
C SER A 72 18.06 1.62 -8.09
N THR A 73 19.08 0.93 -7.62
CA THR A 73 20.38 0.93 -8.30
C THR A 73 20.35 0.11 -9.58
N GLU A 74 19.49 -0.89 -9.66
CA GLU A 74 19.31 -1.69 -10.87
C GLU A 74 18.80 -0.84 -12.05
N PHE A 75 17.86 0.06 -11.77
CA PHE A 75 17.23 0.89 -12.80
C PHE A 75 17.74 2.33 -12.81
N GLY A 76 18.56 2.72 -11.84
CA GLY A 76 19.09 4.08 -11.73
C GLY A 76 18.02 5.15 -11.53
N LYS A 77 16.95 4.81 -10.80
CA LYS A 77 15.80 5.69 -10.58
C LYS A 77 15.31 5.62 -9.15
N ARG A 78 14.60 6.64 -8.72
CA ARG A 78 13.82 6.57 -7.49
C ARG A 78 12.81 5.44 -7.59
N CYS A 79 12.53 4.82 -6.47
CA CYS A 79 11.64 3.65 -6.38
C CYS A 79 10.59 3.91 -5.30
N ILE A 80 9.36 3.60 -5.62
CA ILE A 80 8.24 3.62 -4.68
C ILE A 80 7.78 2.17 -4.47
N TRP A 81 7.89 1.69 -3.23
CA TRP A 81 7.36 0.40 -2.83
C TRP A 81 5.96 0.60 -2.25
N ILE A 82 4.98 -0.04 -2.82
CA ILE A 82 3.65 -0.09 -2.21
C ILE A 82 3.69 -1.18 -1.15
N GLU A 83 3.85 -0.74 0.10
CA GLU A 83 3.98 -1.64 1.26
C GLU A 83 2.62 -2.21 1.67
N ASP A 84 1.61 -1.34 1.78
CA ASP A 84 0.25 -1.71 2.12
C ASP A 84 -0.71 -1.15 1.07
N LEU A 85 -1.65 -1.96 0.66
CA LEU A 85 -2.80 -1.56 -0.16
C LEU A 85 -4.01 -2.34 0.32
N PHE A 86 -4.93 -1.66 0.98
CA PHE A 86 -6.09 -2.28 1.61
C PHE A 86 -7.36 -1.54 1.26
N VAL A 87 -8.39 -2.30 0.92
CA VAL A 87 -9.77 -1.81 0.71
C VAL A 87 -10.66 -2.61 1.64
N LYS A 88 -11.52 -1.92 2.39
CA LYS A 88 -12.51 -2.57 3.26
C LYS A 88 -13.38 -3.53 2.44
N GLU A 89 -13.74 -4.66 3.06
CA GLU A 89 -14.44 -5.74 2.38
C GLU A 89 -15.71 -5.27 1.65
N GLU A 90 -16.50 -4.42 2.31
CA GLU A 90 -17.76 -3.92 1.74
C GLU A 90 -17.57 -3.02 0.52
N TYR A 91 -16.35 -2.55 0.25
CA TYR A 91 -16.05 -1.70 -0.91
C TYR A 91 -15.21 -2.40 -1.98
N ARG A 92 -14.90 -3.68 -1.79
CA ARG A 92 -14.11 -4.45 -2.76
C ARG A 92 -14.89 -4.72 -4.04
N GLY A 93 -14.15 -4.95 -5.14
CA GLY A 93 -14.77 -5.21 -6.44
C GLY A 93 -15.30 -3.98 -7.16
N GLN A 94 -14.98 -2.77 -6.68
CA GLN A 94 -15.44 -1.50 -7.26
C GLN A 94 -14.31 -0.73 -7.95
N GLY A 95 -13.14 -1.34 -8.10
CA GLY A 95 -12.01 -0.72 -8.80
C GLY A 95 -11.17 0.25 -7.96
N ILE A 96 -11.38 0.33 -6.65
CA ILE A 96 -10.65 1.28 -5.78
C ILE A 96 -9.14 1.02 -5.80
N GLY A 97 -8.74 -0.24 -5.67
CA GLY A 97 -7.32 -0.61 -5.74
C GLY A 97 -6.70 -0.26 -7.09
N SER A 98 -7.41 -0.53 -8.18
CA SER A 98 -6.96 -0.19 -9.53
C SER A 98 -6.85 1.32 -9.73
N ASP A 99 -7.77 2.08 -9.17
CA ASP A 99 -7.73 3.55 -9.22
C ASP A 99 -6.52 4.09 -8.45
N PHE A 100 -6.21 3.50 -7.31
CA PHE A 100 -5.00 3.87 -6.57
C PHE A 100 -3.73 3.56 -7.36
N LEU A 101 -3.64 2.38 -7.98
CA LEU A 101 -2.48 2.01 -8.79
C LEU A 101 -2.28 2.99 -9.96
N ALA A 102 -3.36 3.40 -10.60
CA ALA A 102 -3.29 4.41 -11.66
C ALA A 102 -2.85 5.78 -11.12
N PHE A 103 -3.38 6.17 -9.97
CA PHE A 103 -3.02 7.42 -9.29
C PHE A 103 -1.53 7.47 -8.94
N ILE A 104 -1.02 6.43 -8.28
CA ILE A 104 0.38 6.41 -7.84
C ILE A 104 1.35 6.33 -9.03
N SER A 105 0.95 5.61 -10.08
CA SER A 105 1.73 5.53 -11.33
C SER A 105 1.84 6.90 -12.01
N GLY A 106 0.77 7.67 -12.01
CA GLY A 106 0.76 9.03 -12.56
C GLY A 106 1.58 10.02 -11.72
N LYS A 107 1.42 9.94 -10.39
CA LYS A 107 2.15 10.82 -9.46
C LYS A 107 3.66 10.59 -9.53
N TYR A 108 4.09 9.36 -9.67
CA TYR A 108 5.50 8.96 -9.69
C TYR A 108 5.89 8.35 -11.04
N SER A 109 5.51 9.01 -12.13
CA SER A 109 5.75 8.53 -13.49
C SER A 109 7.23 8.38 -13.85
N ASP A 110 8.13 9.06 -13.12
CA ASP A 110 9.57 8.99 -13.28
C ASP A 110 10.24 7.95 -12.35
N CYS A 111 9.46 7.24 -11.56
CA CYS A 111 9.96 6.25 -10.59
C CYS A 111 9.66 4.82 -11.03
N VAL A 112 10.44 3.89 -10.48
CA VAL A 112 10.08 2.46 -10.50
C VAL A 112 9.04 2.25 -9.40
N LEU A 113 7.97 1.52 -9.71
CA LEU A 113 6.99 1.09 -8.72
C LEU A 113 7.17 -0.39 -8.45
N ARG A 114 7.20 -0.78 -7.19
CA ARG A 114 7.34 -2.18 -6.77
C ARG A 114 6.32 -2.50 -5.68
N LEU A 115 5.93 -3.75 -5.63
CA LEU A 115 5.09 -4.29 -4.57
C LEU A 115 5.34 -5.78 -4.43
N GLU A 116 4.87 -6.34 -3.34
CA GLU A 116 4.93 -7.77 -3.07
C GLU A 116 3.52 -8.33 -2.92
N ALA A 117 3.33 -9.57 -3.33
CA ALA A 117 2.09 -10.29 -3.13
C ALA A 117 2.42 -11.76 -2.87
N GLU A 118 1.61 -12.40 -2.01
CA GLU A 118 1.65 -13.85 -1.87
C GLU A 118 1.43 -14.52 -3.22
N ALA A 119 2.29 -15.49 -3.57
CA ALA A 119 2.21 -16.19 -4.85
C ALA A 119 0.85 -16.86 -5.08
N GLU A 120 0.17 -17.24 -4.00
CA GLU A 120 -1.14 -17.90 -4.05
C GLU A 120 -2.30 -16.91 -4.11
N ASN A 121 -2.05 -15.61 -3.92
CA ASN A 121 -3.06 -14.57 -4.02
C ASN A 121 -3.28 -14.17 -5.49
N GLU A 122 -3.89 -15.09 -6.24
CA GLU A 122 -4.10 -14.96 -7.68
C GLU A 122 -4.91 -13.73 -8.06
N ARG A 123 -5.89 -13.38 -7.23
CA ARG A 123 -6.74 -12.20 -7.47
C ARG A 123 -5.95 -10.90 -7.42
N ALA A 124 -5.12 -10.74 -6.40
CA ALA A 124 -4.26 -9.55 -6.26
C ALA A 124 -3.26 -9.48 -7.41
N ILE A 125 -2.60 -10.60 -7.73
CA ILE A 125 -1.61 -10.67 -8.82
C ILE A 125 -2.28 -10.30 -10.15
N HIS A 126 -3.50 -10.77 -10.40
CA HIS A 126 -4.25 -10.41 -11.62
C HIS A 126 -4.48 -8.90 -11.70
N VAL A 127 -4.89 -8.26 -10.61
CA VAL A 127 -5.11 -6.81 -10.54
C VAL A 127 -3.80 -6.07 -10.82
N TYR A 128 -2.70 -6.51 -10.23
CA TYR A 128 -1.38 -5.88 -10.42
C TYR A 128 -0.88 -6.02 -11.85
N LYS A 129 -0.98 -7.21 -12.44
CA LYS A 129 -0.60 -7.44 -13.85
C LYS A 129 -1.42 -6.56 -14.79
N LYS A 130 -2.71 -6.43 -14.52
CA LYS A 130 -3.60 -5.57 -15.31
C LYS A 130 -3.21 -4.10 -15.22
N ALA A 131 -2.63 -3.69 -14.08
CA ALA A 131 -2.11 -2.34 -13.88
C ALA A 131 -0.70 -2.13 -14.48
N GLY A 132 -0.11 -3.16 -15.10
CA GLY A 132 1.19 -3.07 -15.76
C GLY A 132 2.37 -3.62 -14.96
N PHE A 133 2.12 -4.22 -13.79
CA PHE A 133 3.19 -4.86 -13.01
C PHE A 133 3.54 -6.22 -13.61
N GLU A 134 4.82 -6.58 -13.50
CA GLU A 134 5.34 -7.86 -13.95
C GLU A 134 6.00 -8.58 -12.77
N VAL A 135 5.95 -9.91 -12.77
CA VAL A 135 6.62 -10.71 -11.75
C VAL A 135 8.12 -10.69 -11.99
N LEU A 136 8.90 -10.35 -10.96
CA LEU A 136 10.35 -10.43 -11.01
C LEU A 136 10.83 -11.81 -10.54
N PRO A 137 11.91 -12.36 -11.15
CA PRO A 137 12.40 -13.69 -10.81
C PRO A 137 13.38 -13.71 -9.62
N TYR A 138 13.30 -12.71 -8.74
CA TYR A 138 14.17 -12.64 -7.56
C TYR A 138 13.53 -13.30 -6.35
N THR A 139 14.33 -13.98 -5.56
CA THR A 139 13.92 -14.52 -4.27
C THR A 139 14.26 -13.50 -3.20
N GLU A 140 13.30 -13.16 -2.37
CA GLU A 140 13.51 -12.27 -1.24
C GLU A 140 14.06 -13.02 -0.04
N LEU A 141 14.99 -12.36 0.66
CA LEU A 141 15.61 -12.87 1.88
C LEU A 141 15.50 -11.79 2.94
N ILE A 142 15.14 -12.17 4.15
CA ILE A 142 14.99 -11.27 5.27
C ILE A 142 15.84 -11.73 6.46
N LYS A 143 16.39 -10.79 7.20
CA LYS A 143 17.03 -11.02 8.48
C LYS A 143 16.48 -10.02 9.47
N LEU A 144 15.88 -10.53 10.53
CA LEU A 144 15.32 -9.72 11.62
C LEU A 144 16.33 -9.49 12.74
#